data_803961791ee8e45d231cc82c4b452b7d
#
_entry.id   803961791ee8e45d231cc82c4b452b7d
#
_cell.length_a   1.000
_cell.length_b   1.000
_cell.length_c   1.000
_cell.angle_alpha   90.00
_cell.angle_beta   90.00
_cell.angle_gamma   90.00
#
_symmetry.space_group_name_H-M   'P 1'
#
loop_
_entity.id
_entity.type
_entity.pdbx_description
1 polymer ?
#
loop_
_entity_poly.entity_id
_entity_poly.type
_entity_poly.pdbx_seq_one_letter_code
_entity_poly.pdbx_strand_id
1 'polypeptide(L)'
;MIHTSKPQQGFMQPYLEHLNITSTDVDETVRFLLTAMPELQIRGSGEGEKAERWVHVGTDNCYICIEDRGATEKGPHQPYVHPGLNHIGIVVSDAKSLAERLLTAGFREGPTYLDHPHRHRYYFYDHDDNEYEFLQYLSEDNAERHSYD
;
A
#
# COMPACT_ATOMS: atom_id res chain seq x y z
N MET A 1 3.73 44.24 -28.18
CA MET A 1 3.96 43.85 -26.77
C MET A 1 3.33 42.47 -26.56
N ILE A 2 4.16 41.44 -26.46
CA ILE A 2 3.70 40.06 -26.25
C ILE A 2 3.56 39.87 -24.73
N HIS A 3 2.31 39.79 -24.26
CA HIS A 3 2.04 39.39 -22.87
C HIS A 3 2.32 37.91 -22.75
N THR A 4 3.51 37.56 -22.22
CA THR A 4 3.76 36.23 -21.72
C THR A 4 3.07 36.10 -20.38
N SER A 5 1.89 35.50 -20.37
CA SER A 5 1.25 35.05 -19.15
C SER A 5 2.12 33.96 -18.54
N LYS A 6 2.65 34.21 -17.31
CA LYS A 6 3.29 33.17 -16.50
C LYS A 6 2.31 32.00 -16.35
N PRO A 7 2.76 30.74 -16.45
CA PRO A 7 1.88 29.62 -16.15
C PRO A 7 1.37 29.79 -14.72
N GLN A 8 0.05 29.78 -14.54
CA GLN A 8 -0.57 29.69 -13.22
C GLN A 8 0.02 28.42 -12.58
N GLN A 9 0.72 28.58 -11.46
CA GLN A 9 1.06 27.46 -10.58
C GLN A 9 -0.27 26.89 -10.09
N GLY A 10 -0.74 25.83 -10.75
CA GLY A 10 -1.87 25.05 -10.26
C GLY A 10 -1.49 24.51 -8.89
N PHE A 11 -2.29 24.83 -7.88
CA PHE A 11 -2.12 24.24 -6.56
C PHE A 11 -2.26 22.72 -6.70
N MET A 12 -1.20 21.99 -6.37
CA MET A 12 -1.24 20.53 -6.33
C MET A 12 -2.25 20.13 -5.25
N GLN A 13 -3.20 19.28 -5.60
CA GLN A 13 -4.12 18.70 -4.61
C GLN A 13 -3.32 17.88 -3.60
N PRO A 14 -3.58 18.04 -2.28
CA PRO A 14 -2.94 17.17 -1.30
C PRO A 14 -3.23 15.69 -1.61
N TYR A 15 -2.22 14.85 -1.48
CA TYR A 15 -2.35 13.40 -1.64
C TYR A 15 -1.47 12.68 -0.61
N LEU A 16 -1.79 11.43 -0.32
CA LEU A 16 -0.99 10.60 0.56
C LEU A 16 0.26 10.13 -0.20
N GLU A 17 1.43 10.68 0.14
CA GLU A 17 2.69 10.34 -0.50
C GLU A 17 3.26 9.02 0.03
N HIS A 18 3.30 8.85 1.36
CA HIS A 18 3.89 7.65 1.95
C HIS A 18 3.25 7.25 3.28
N LEU A 19 3.48 5.99 3.61
CA LEU A 19 3.31 5.43 4.94
C LEU A 19 4.68 5.02 5.48
N ASN A 20 4.87 5.12 6.78
CA ASN A 20 6.05 4.59 7.46
C ASN A 20 5.59 3.52 8.45
N ILE A 21 6.14 2.32 8.32
CA ILE A 21 5.82 1.17 9.16
C ILE A 21 7.09 0.58 9.76
N THR A 22 7.00 0.11 10.99
CA THR A 22 8.03 -0.73 11.60
C THR A 22 7.72 -2.19 11.29
N SER A 23 8.73 -2.93 10.87
CA SER A 23 8.62 -4.36 10.57
C SER A 23 9.55 -5.18 11.45
N THR A 24 9.13 -6.39 11.81
CA THR A 24 9.98 -7.38 12.49
C THR A 24 10.95 -8.04 11.52
N ASP A 25 10.68 -8.01 10.21
CA ASP A 25 11.53 -8.49 9.13
C ASP A 25 11.30 -7.64 7.86
N VAL A 26 12.19 -6.68 7.63
CA VAL A 26 12.12 -5.75 6.50
C VAL A 26 12.13 -6.47 5.16
N ASP A 27 12.95 -7.54 5.01
CA ASP A 27 13.05 -8.26 3.75
C ASP A 27 11.75 -9.04 3.44
N GLU A 28 11.10 -9.57 4.46
CA GLU A 28 9.83 -10.27 4.29
C GLU A 28 8.69 -9.30 3.91
N THR A 29 8.66 -8.10 4.49
CA THR A 29 7.71 -7.06 4.07
C THR A 29 7.97 -6.61 2.62
N VAL A 30 9.23 -6.42 2.24
CA VAL A 30 9.61 -6.11 0.84
C VAL A 30 9.17 -7.24 -0.08
N ARG A 31 9.41 -8.50 0.29
CA ARG A 31 8.97 -9.68 -0.48
C ARG A 31 7.46 -9.69 -0.68
N PHE A 32 6.68 -9.42 0.37
CA PHE A 32 5.22 -9.30 0.29
C PHE A 32 4.80 -8.25 -0.74
N LEU A 33 5.30 -7.03 -0.62
CA LEU A 33 4.93 -5.91 -1.49
C LEU A 33 5.30 -6.17 -2.96
N LEU A 34 6.51 -6.67 -3.23
CA LEU A 34 6.97 -6.94 -4.59
C LEU A 34 6.33 -8.21 -5.20
N THR A 35 5.87 -9.16 -4.38
CA THR A 35 5.07 -10.29 -4.83
C THR A 35 3.66 -9.84 -5.23
N ALA A 36 3.06 -9.00 -4.41
CA ALA A 36 1.74 -8.42 -4.70
C ALA A 36 1.78 -7.55 -5.96
N MET A 37 2.76 -6.66 -6.03
CA MET A 37 2.85 -5.59 -7.04
C MET A 37 4.27 -5.56 -7.64
N PRO A 38 4.57 -6.45 -8.61
CA PRO A 38 5.90 -6.54 -9.22
C PRO A 38 6.32 -5.29 -10.02
N GLU A 39 5.39 -4.41 -10.31
CA GLU A 39 5.63 -3.09 -10.92
C GLU A 39 6.22 -2.05 -9.95
N LEU A 40 6.17 -2.30 -8.64
CA LEU A 40 6.84 -1.45 -7.67
C LEU A 40 8.35 -1.64 -7.71
N GLN A 41 9.06 -0.64 -7.25
CA GLN A 41 10.52 -0.66 -7.16
C GLN A 41 11.00 -0.30 -5.77
N ILE A 42 12.20 -0.77 -5.43
CA ILE A 42 12.94 -0.25 -4.29
C ILE A 42 13.50 1.10 -4.72
N ARG A 43 12.92 2.19 -4.19
CA ARG A 43 13.32 3.57 -4.49
C ARG A 43 14.63 3.96 -3.81
N GLY A 44 14.92 3.35 -2.67
CA GLY A 44 16.10 3.59 -1.88
C GLY A 44 16.10 2.72 -0.63
N SER A 45 17.28 2.60 -0.04
CA SER A 45 17.50 1.90 1.22
C SER A 45 18.73 2.45 1.92
N GLY A 46 18.84 2.25 3.21
CA GLY A 46 19.99 2.71 3.98
C GLY A 46 19.88 2.33 5.46
N GLU A 47 20.75 2.94 6.24
CA GLU A 47 20.77 2.84 7.69
C GLU A 47 20.58 4.22 8.29
N GLY A 48 19.79 4.33 9.35
CA GLY A 48 19.60 5.54 10.12
C GLY A 48 20.73 5.77 11.13
N GLU A 49 20.60 6.83 11.95
CA GLU A 49 21.64 7.23 12.92
C GLU A 49 21.92 6.17 14.00
N LYS A 50 20.95 5.27 14.27
CA LYS A 50 21.06 4.19 15.25
C LYS A 50 21.23 2.83 14.59
N ALA A 51 21.71 2.81 13.33
CA ALA A 51 21.86 1.63 12.49
C ALA A 51 20.52 0.88 12.20
N GLU A 52 19.38 1.55 12.41
CA GLU A 52 18.10 1.04 11.95
C GLU A 52 18.07 1.00 10.42
N ARG A 53 17.79 -0.16 9.86
CA ARG A 53 17.64 -0.34 8.41
C ARG A 53 16.31 0.22 7.95
N TRP A 54 16.31 0.89 6.82
CA TRP A 54 15.08 1.32 6.14
C TRP A 54 15.11 0.98 4.65
N VAL A 55 13.93 0.73 4.10
CA VAL A 55 13.72 0.49 2.65
C VAL A 55 12.46 1.21 2.22
N HIS A 56 12.52 1.92 1.10
CA HIS A 56 11.36 2.54 0.44
C HIS A 56 10.94 1.69 -0.75
N VAL A 57 9.71 1.19 -0.75
CA VAL A 57 9.11 0.42 -1.84
C VAL A 57 7.91 1.18 -2.41
N GLY A 58 7.89 1.45 -3.70
CA GLY A 58 6.79 2.19 -4.31
C GLY A 58 6.98 2.56 -5.76
N THR A 59 6.25 3.59 -6.17
CA THR A 59 6.32 4.24 -7.48
C THR A 59 7.08 5.56 -7.38
N ASP A 60 7.13 6.33 -8.46
CA ASP A 60 7.73 7.69 -8.44
C ASP A 60 6.97 8.65 -7.51
N ASN A 61 5.67 8.43 -7.30
CA ASN A 61 4.80 9.36 -6.60
C ASN A 61 4.45 8.96 -5.18
N CYS A 62 4.40 7.66 -4.87
CA CYS A 62 4.03 7.17 -3.54
C CYS A 62 4.82 5.92 -3.17
N TYR A 63 4.99 5.70 -1.85
CA TYR A 63 5.78 4.57 -1.36
C TYR A 63 5.41 4.18 0.07
N ILE A 64 5.87 3.00 0.46
CA ILE A 64 5.87 2.55 1.85
C ILE A 64 7.33 2.56 2.31
N CYS A 65 7.60 3.28 3.40
CA CYS A 65 8.86 3.22 4.14
C CYS A 65 8.74 2.10 5.16
N ILE A 66 9.65 1.15 5.10
CA ILE A 66 9.71 -0.01 5.99
C ILE A 66 10.98 0.14 6.82
N GLU A 67 10.85 0.12 8.15
CA GLU A 67 11.97 0.31 9.06
C GLU A 67 12.12 -0.84 10.05
N ASP A 68 13.37 -1.26 10.26
CA ASP A 68 13.74 -2.09 11.39
C ASP A 68 14.01 -1.17 12.59
N ARG A 69 13.22 -1.30 13.65
CA ARG A 69 13.37 -0.59 14.91
C ARG A 69 13.76 -1.52 16.06
N GLY A 70 14.23 -2.73 15.73
CA GLY A 70 14.55 -3.77 16.72
C GLY A 70 13.29 -4.41 17.32
N ALA A 71 12.13 -4.25 16.68
CA ALA A 71 10.91 -4.94 17.07
C ALA A 71 11.02 -6.43 16.73
N THR A 72 10.69 -7.30 17.70
CA THR A 72 10.71 -8.76 17.53
C THR A 72 9.31 -9.37 17.51
N GLU A 73 8.31 -8.57 17.83
CA GLU A 73 6.92 -8.97 17.86
C GLU A 73 5.99 -7.77 17.60
N LYS A 74 4.78 -8.04 17.14
CA LYS A 74 3.74 -7.04 16.99
C LYS A 74 3.29 -6.52 18.37
N GLY A 75 3.17 -5.20 18.49
CA GLY A 75 2.62 -4.56 19.69
C GLY A 75 1.15 -4.88 19.91
N PRO A 76 0.55 -4.40 21.03
CA PRO A 76 -0.80 -4.76 21.46
C PRO A 76 -1.92 -4.11 20.61
N HIS A 77 -1.60 -3.36 19.56
CA HIS A 77 -2.61 -2.75 18.70
C HIS A 77 -3.41 -3.84 17.97
N GLN A 78 -4.74 -3.78 18.14
CA GLN A 78 -5.67 -4.65 17.44
C GLN A 78 -6.50 -3.81 16.45
N PRO A 79 -6.32 -4.01 15.12
CA PRO A 79 -7.13 -3.36 14.10
C PRO A 79 -8.63 -3.51 14.36
N TYR A 80 -9.41 -2.49 14.04
CA TYR A 80 -10.87 -2.41 14.24
C TYR A 80 -11.37 -2.42 15.70
N VAL A 81 -10.46 -2.58 16.66
CA VAL A 81 -10.76 -2.56 18.11
C VAL A 81 -10.14 -1.36 18.79
N HIS A 82 -8.85 -1.15 18.54
CA HIS A 82 -8.12 -0.02 19.13
C HIS A 82 -8.01 1.15 18.14
N PRO A 83 -7.98 2.40 18.62
CA PRO A 83 -7.68 3.54 17.75
C PRO A 83 -6.33 3.36 17.04
N GLY A 84 -6.29 3.54 15.73
CA GLY A 84 -5.09 3.40 14.91
C GLY A 84 -5.39 2.93 13.50
N LEU A 85 -4.36 2.47 12.80
CA LEU A 85 -4.48 1.95 11.44
C LEU A 85 -5.17 0.58 11.45
N ASN A 86 -6.19 0.41 10.60
CA ASN A 86 -6.85 -0.88 10.40
C ASN A 86 -6.25 -1.62 9.21
N HIS A 87 -6.20 -0.98 8.03
CA HIS A 87 -5.63 -1.54 6.82
C HIS A 87 -5.04 -0.45 5.91
N ILE A 88 -4.29 -0.87 4.92
CA ILE A 88 -3.72 -0.04 3.87
C ILE A 88 -4.42 -0.40 2.55
N GLY A 89 -5.15 0.56 1.96
CA GLY A 89 -5.84 0.37 0.68
C GLY A 89 -4.95 0.77 -0.50
N ILE A 90 -4.81 -0.13 -1.49
CA ILE A 90 -4.00 0.10 -2.69
C ILE A 90 -4.83 -0.27 -3.92
N VAL A 91 -4.94 0.68 -4.86
CA VAL A 91 -5.60 0.43 -6.14
C VAL A 91 -4.63 -0.28 -7.08
N VAL A 92 -5.09 -1.38 -7.67
CA VAL A 92 -4.33 -2.21 -8.60
C VAL A 92 -5.13 -2.48 -9.87
N SER A 93 -4.44 -2.82 -10.96
CA SER A 93 -5.08 -3.09 -12.26
C SER A 93 -5.71 -4.48 -12.35
N ASP A 94 -5.16 -5.47 -11.64
CA ASP A 94 -5.61 -6.88 -11.65
C ASP A 94 -5.44 -7.48 -10.25
N ALA A 95 -6.47 -7.31 -9.42
CA ALA A 95 -6.47 -7.80 -8.05
C ALA A 95 -6.55 -9.33 -7.97
N LYS A 96 -7.16 -9.99 -8.95
CA LYS A 96 -7.25 -11.46 -8.98
C LYS A 96 -5.87 -12.09 -9.19
N SER A 97 -5.15 -11.68 -10.22
CA SER A 97 -3.78 -12.20 -10.47
C SER A 97 -2.83 -11.88 -9.33
N LEU A 98 -2.99 -10.70 -8.68
CA LEU A 98 -2.26 -10.35 -7.47
C LEU A 98 -2.55 -11.35 -6.33
N ALA A 99 -3.83 -11.66 -6.08
CA ALA A 99 -4.23 -12.62 -5.05
C ALA A 99 -3.63 -14.02 -5.32
N GLU A 100 -3.66 -14.49 -6.56
CA GLU A 100 -3.06 -15.76 -6.96
C GLU A 100 -1.53 -15.80 -6.69
N ARG A 101 -0.82 -14.70 -6.96
CA ARG A 101 0.63 -14.60 -6.65
C ARG A 101 0.90 -14.67 -5.16
N LEU A 102 0.15 -13.93 -4.35
CA LEU A 102 0.32 -13.92 -2.89
C LEU A 102 0.01 -15.29 -2.27
N LEU A 103 -1.07 -15.95 -2.70
CA LEU A 103 -1.41 -17.31 -2.27
C LEU A 103 -0.31 -18.31 -2.64
N THR A 104 0.19 -18.26 -3.88
CA THR A 104 1.29 -19.12 -4.32
C THR A 104 2.56 -18.90 -3.53
N ALA A 105 2.84 -17.66 -3.11
CA ALA A 105 3.98 -17.31 -2.27
C ALA A 105 3.79 -17.64 -0.77
N GLY A 106 2.60 -18.12 -0.38
CA GLY A 106 2.30 -18.56 0.99
C GLY A 106 1.83 -17.47 1.94
N PHE A 107 1.42 -16.29 1.43
CA PHE A 107 0.88 -15.23 2.26
C PHE A 107 -0.58 -15.51 2.65
N ARG A 108 -0.96 -15.04 3.84
CA ARG A 108 -2.27 -15.27 4.41
C ARG A 108 -3.32 -14.36 3.76
N GLU A 109 -4.38 -15.01 3.25
CA GLU A 109 -5.55 -14.33 2.70
C GLU A 109 -6.46 -13.83 3.82
N GLY A 110 -7.06 -12.67 3.60
CA GLY A 110 -8.17 -12.11 4.35
C GLY A 110 -9.50 -12.27 3.60
N PRO A 111 -10.52 -11.47 3.94
CA PRO A 111 -11.80 -11.51 3.21
C PRO A 111 -11.64 -11.08 1.75
N THR A 112 -12.55 -11.57 0.90
CA THR A 112 -12.65 -11.19 -0.51
C THR A 112 -14.07 -10.73 -0.79
N TYR A 113 -14.22 -9.58 -1.45
CA TYR A 113 -15.52 -8.98 -1.79
C TYR A 113 -15.59 -8.72 -3.29
N LEU A 114 -16.47 -9.46 -3.99
CA LEU A 114 -16.67 -9.41 -5.45
C LEU A 114 -18.09 -9.04 -5.85
N ASP A 115 -18.94 -8.75 -4.89
CA ASP A 115 -20.37 -8.50 -5.06
C ASP A 115 -20.72 -7.07 -5.50
N HIS A 116 -19.76 -6.14 -5.38
CA HIS A 116 -19.96 -4.77 -5.85
C HIS A 116 -19.79 -4.68 -7.37
N PRO A 117 -20.73 -4.03 -8.12
CA PRO A 117 -20.70 -4.01 -9.58
C PRO A 117 -19.50 -3.28 -10.20
N HIS A 118 -18.86 -2.37 -9.45
CA HIS A 118 -17.81 -1.49 -9.97
C HIS A 118 -16.45 -1.65 -9.30
N ARG A 119 -16.27 -2.62 -8.39
CA ARG A 119 -14.99 -2.88 -7.74
C ARG A 119 -14.88 -4.29 -7.16
N HIS A 120 -13.68 -4.82 -7.21
CA HIS A 120 -13.28 -6.03 -6.51
C HIS A 120 -12.28 -5.67 -5.40
N ARG A 121 -12.36 -6.34 -4.25
CA ARG A 121 -11.51 -6.11 -3.09
C ARG A 121 -10.98 -7.43 -2.56
N TYR A 122 -9.66 -7.53 -2.44
CA TYR A 122 -8.96 -8.68 -1.87
C TYR A 122 -8.10 -8.21 -0.71
N TYR A 123 -8.18 -8.91 0.40
CA TYR A 123 -7.42 -8.58 1.59
C TYR A 123 -6.36 -9.64 1.85
N PHE A 124 -5.16 -9.19 2.20
CA PHE A 124 -4.04 -10.05 2.56
C PHE A 124 -3.29 -9.47 3.75
N TYR A 125 -2.56 -10.33 4.44
CA TYR A 125 -1.75 -9.96 5.58
C TYR A 125 -0.28 -10.23 5.30
N ASP A 126 0.58 -9.29 5.67
CA ASP A 126 2.00 -9.55 5.74
C ASP A 126 2.34 -10.42 6.97
N HIS A 127 3.63 -10.71 7.18
CA HIS A 127 4.07 -11.56 8.30
C HIS A 127 3.89 -10.88 9.67
N ASP A 128 3.78 -9.55 9.71
CA ASP A 128 3.49 -8.77 10.93
C ASP A 128 1.99 -8.58 11.16
N ASP A 129 1.12 -9.27 10.42
CA ASP A 129 -0.34 -9.12 10.46
C ASP A 129 -0.85 -7.72 10.09
N ASN A 130 -0.09 -6.94 9.34
CA ASN A 130 -0.64 -5.74 8.74
C ASN A 130 -1.57 -6.14 7.60
N GLU A 131 -2.78 -5.57 7.61
CA GLU A 131 -3.79 -5.84 6.60
C GLU A 131 -3.66 -4.89 5.41
N TYR A 132 -3.68 -5.46 4.22
CA TYR A 132 -3.67 -4.73 2.96
C TYR A 132 -4.94 -5.05 2.17
N GLU A 133 -5.62 -4.01 1.70
CA GLU A 133 -6.76 -4.09 0.79
C GLU A 133 -6.27 -3.79 -0.63
N PHE A 134 -6.33 -4.78 -1.51
CA PHE A 134 -6.05 -4.61 -2.94
C PHE A 134 -7.35 -4.41 -3.69
N LEU A 135 -7.52 -3.21 -4.24
CA LEU A 135 -8.75 -2.71 -4.81
C LEU A 135 -8.63 -2.58 -6.32
N GLN A 136 -9.43 -3.31 -7.07
CA GLN A 136 -9.56 -3.14 -8.52
C GLN A 136 -10.88 -2.46 -8.84
N TYR A 137 -10.82 -1.29 -9.48
CA TYR A 137 -12.01 -0.66 -10.05
C TYR A 137 -12.33 -1.24 -11.43
N LEU A 138 -13.62 -1.52 -11.67
CA LEU A 138 -14.13 -2.05 -12.92
C LEU A 138 -14.72 -0.95 -13.80
N SER A 139 -14.72 0.29 -13.34
CA SER A 139 -15.19 1.48 -14.06
C SER A 139 -14.21 2.62 -13.92
N GLU A 140 -14.17 3.51 -14.92
CA GLU A 140 -13.42 4.76 -14.88
C GLU A 140 -14.29 5.95 -14.39
N ASP A 141 -15.62 5.77 -14.31
CA ASP A 141 -16.53 6.78 -13.77
C ASP A 141 -16.40 6.88 -12.24
N ASN A 142 -16.02 8.04 -11.74
CA ASN A 142 -15.87 8.28 -10.33
C ASN A 142 -17.17 8.11 -9.54
N ALA A 143 -18.33 8.38 -10.12
CA ALA A 143 -19.61 8.18 -9.46
C ALA A 143 -19.89 6.69 -9.22
N GLU A 144 -19.51 5.82 -10.17
CA GLU A 144 -19.60 4.36 -10.04
C GLU A 144 -18.55 3.80 -9.11
N ARG A 145 -17.28 4.25 -9.25
CA ARG A 145 -16.15 3.82 -8.40
C ARG A 145 -16.40 4.09 -6.92
N HIS A 146 -17.05 5.20 -6.60
CA HIS A 146 -17.29 5.66 -5.23
C HIS A 146 -18.75 5.51 -4.80
N SER A 147 -19.55 4.69 -5.49
CA SER A 147 -20.88 4.34 -4.98
C SER A 147 -20.76 3.47 -3.73
N TYR A 148 -21.66 3.68 -2.79
CA TYR A 148 -21.73 2.96 -1.51
C TYR A 148 -23.06 2.19 -1.35
N ASP A 149 -23.78 2.04 -2.45
CA ASP A 149 -25.07 1.32 -2.53
C ASP A 149 -24.85 -0.18 -2.72
#